data_2dfdb773afd44b9f46fbdbf48b349c4b
#
_entry.id   2dfdb773afd44b9f46fbdbf48b349c4b
#
_cell.length_a   1.000
_cell.length_b   1.000
_cell.length_c   1.000
_cell.angle_alpha   90.00
_cell.angle_beta   90.00
_cell.angle_gamma   90.00
#
_symmetry.space_group_name_H-M   'P 1'
#
loop_
_entity.id
_entity.type
_entity.pdbx_description
1 polymer ?
#
loop_
_entity_poly.entity_id
_entity_poly.type
_entity_poly.pdbx_seq_one_letter_code
_entity_poly.pdbx_strand_id
1 'polypeptide(L)'
;MTPVLPAVATTYEKTQNTDTGIKVASYSANTEEVLVTGYEETGTYKNKAVAITDPYLDVYDTSDEETAQVVGRLYTNTLVDVDMVGKEWTKVSSGNCEGYVQTQCLCFGEEAEAIAEQIGTDNLLAGYTIAEIEAIEAEEEAARLAEEARLEAEAEAERAAAAAEEARRQKIIANTISGTDITYNPTMSVSDDDIWLMACIIDWEAAYQPYAGKLAVANVILN
;
A
#
# COMPACT_ATOMS: atom_id res chain seq x y z
N MET A 1 -4.63 -2.38 12.91
CA MET A 1 -4.09 -1.15 12.32
C MET A 1 -2.75 -1.55 11.75
N THR A 2 -2.70 -1.78 10.47
CA THR A 2 -1.48 -2.13 9.72
C THR A 2 -0.64 -0.88 9.56
N PRO A 3 0.66 -0.90 9.83
CA PRO A 3 1.54 0.20 9.47
C PRO A 3 1.71 0.19 7.95
N VAL A 4 0.95 1.05 7.28
CA VAL A 4 1.22 1.38 5.88
C VAL A 4 2.48 2.21 5.88
N LEU A 5 3.56 1.72 5.26
CA LEU A 5 4.75 2.50 5.00
C LEU A 5 4.33 3.73 4.18
N PRO A 6 4.53 4.95 4.66
CA PRO A 6 4.14 6.12 3.90
C PRO A 6 5.05 6.26 2.69
N ALA A 7 4.52 6.05 1.50
CA ALA A 7 5.16 6.47 0.27
C ALA A 7 5.09 8.01 0.18
N VAL A 8 5.98 8.68 0.87
CA VAL A 8 6.18 10.12 0.72
C VAL A 8 7.50 10.33 -0.01
N ALA A 9 7.44 10.32 -1.33
CA ALA A 9 8.51 10.82 -2.16
C ALA A 9 8.55 12.35 -2.04
N THR A 10 9.27 12.85 -1.06
CA THR A 10 9.62 14.26 -1.00
C THR A 10 11.00 14.40 -1.62
N THR A 11 11.06 14.84 -2.87
CA THR A 11 12.30 15.19 -3.55
C THR A 11 12.89 16.44 -2.88
N TYR A 12 13.95 16.26 -2.10
CA TYR A 12 14.77 17.37 -1.65
C TYR A 12 15.82 17.66 -2.73
N GLU A 13 15.71 18.81 -3.37
CA GLU A 13 16.80 19.33 -4.16
C GLU A 13 17.92 19.78 -3.19
N LYS A 14 19.03 19.03 -3.22
CA LYS A 14 20.26 19.38 -2.52
C LYS A 14 20.82 20.65 -3.16
N THR A 15 20.52 21.80 -2.58
CA THR A 15 21.24 23.03 -2.90
C THR A 15 22.64 22.86 -2.35
N GLN A 16 23.60 22.64 -3.25
CA GLN A 16 25.00 22.72 -2.91
C GLN A 16 25.35 24.18 -2.61
N ASN A 17 25.22 24.58 -1.35
CA ASN A 17 25.75 25.84 -0.87
C ASN A 17 27.16 25.57 -0.35
N THR A 18 28.15 25.87 -1.19
CA THR A 18 29.58 25.68 -0.94
C THR A 18 30.18 26.74 -0.03
N ASP A 19 29.41 27.28 0.93
CA ASP A 19 29.97 28.29 1.85
C ASP A 19 29.32 28.27 3.23
N THR A 20 29.35 27.10 3.87
CA THR A 20 29.21 27.03 5.34
C THR A 20 30.39 26.22 5.85
N GLY A 21 31.28 26.93 6.54
CA GLY A 21 32.56 26.42 6.97
C GLY A 21 32.49 25.24 7.92
N ILE A 22 32.39 24.05 7.36
CA ILE A 22 32.81 22.85 8.05
C ILE A 22 34.31 22.91 8.15
N LYS A 23 34.83 23.34 9.29
CA LYS A 23 36.23 23.20 9.62
C LYS A 23 36.52 21.71 9.78
N VAL A 24 36.82 21.04 8.66
CA VAL A 24 37.41 19.71 8.70
C VAL A 24 38.77 19.85 9.34
N ALA A 25 38.90 19.41 10.59
CA ALA A 25 40.21 19.33 11.23
C ALA A 25 41.05 18.34 10.42
N SER A 26 42.16 18.80 9.91
CA SER A 26 43.12 18.05 9.12
C SER A 26 43.68 16.90 9.97
N TYR A 27 43.46 15.67 9.54
CA TYR A 27 43.85 14.47 10.21
C TYR A 27 45.21 13.96 9.78
N SER A 28 46.07 13.68 10.75
CA SER A 28 47.33 12.98 10.57
C SER A 28 47.08 11.46 10.74
N ALA A 29 47.47 10.71 9.71
CA ALA A 29 47.34 9.26 9.70
C ALA A 29 48.20 8.64 10.81
N ASN A 30 47.55 8.16 11.86
CA ASN A 30 48.02 7.05 12.69
C ASN A 30 46.82 6.45 13.42
N THR A 31 46.63 5.18 13.16
CA THR A 31 45.77 4.21 13.81
C THR A 31 45.48 4.49 15.28
N GLU A 32 44.31 4.99 15.58
CA GLU A 32 43.56 4.82 16.83
C GLU A 32 42.21 5.54 16.64
N GLU A 33 41.12 4.93 17.09
CA GLU A 33 39.77 5.47 17.07
C GLU A 33 39.77 6.89 17.63
N VAL A 34 39.61 7.89 16.77
CA VAL A 34 39.54 9.27 17.21
C VAL A 34 38.09 9.67 17.26
N LEU A 35 37.59 9.67 18.48
CA LEU A 35 36.41 10.44 18.86
C LEU A 35 36.58 11.87 18.34
N VAL A 36 35.83 12.23 17.31
CA VAL A 36 35.71 13.63 16.93
C VAL A 36 34.84 14.32 17.98
N THR A 37 35.46 14.64 19.13
CA THR A 37 34.89 15.54 20.12
C THR A 37 35.09 16.94 19.61
N GLY A 38 34.23 17.44 18.77
CA GLY A 38 34.40 18.77 18.18
C GLY A 38 33.11 19.39 17.62
N TYR A 39 31.98 18.75 17.82
CA TYR A 39 30.69 19.37 17.64
C TYR A 39 30.28 20.02 18.97
N GLU A 40 30.53 21.31 19.14
CA GLU A 40 29.84 22.10 20.18
C GLU A 40 28.38 22.27 19.74
N GLU A 41 27.57 21.23 19.91
CA GLU A 41 26.16 21.29 19.62
C GLU A 41 25.41 21.87 20.81
N THR A 42 24.94 23.07 20.63
CA THR A 42 23.92 23.71 21.47
C THR A 42 22.56 23.47 20.80
N GLY A 43 21.86 22.36 21.11
CA GLY A 43 20.54 22.09 20.51
C GLY A 43 19.92 20.80 21.03
N THR A 44 18.65 20.64 20.75
CA THR A 44 17.83 19.45 21.11
C THR A 44 18.30 18.19 20.36
N TYR A 45 18.99 18.35 19.23
CA TYR A 45 19.52 17.28 18.35
C TYR A 45 21.01 16.98 18.57
N LYS A 46 21.51 17.27 19.76
CA LYS A 46 22.85 16.83 20.14
C LYS A 46 22.94 15.29 20.09
N ASN A 47 23.93 14.76 19.39
CA ASN A 47 24.09 13.33 19.12
C ASN A 47 22.92 12.70 18.38
N LYS A 48 22.21 13.45 17.56
CA LYS A 48 21.15 12.94 16.68
C LYS A 48 21.43 13.32 15.24
N ALA A 49 20.95 12.49 14.34
CA ALA A 49 20.97 12.76 12.91
C ALA A 49 19.68 12.28 12.25
N VAL A 50 19.41 12.78 11.06
CA VAL A 50 18.29 12.34 10.24
C VAL A 50 18.84 11.76 8.94
N ALA A 51 18.38 10.56 8.56
CA ALA A 51 18.75 9.95 7.30
C ALA A 51 18.08 10.67 6.12
N ILE A 52 18.90 11.05 5.11
CA ILE A 52 18.48 11.78 3.90
C ILE A 52 18.75 10.95 2.65
N THR A 53 18.23 9.75 2.61
CA THR A 53 18.45 8.80 1.52
C THR A 53 17.15 8.52 0.78
N ASP A 54 17.24 8.02 -0.44
CA ASP A 54 16.10 7.60 -1.24
C ASP A 54 16.46 6.32 -2.00
N PRO A 55 15.74 5.21 -1.80
CA PRO A 55 14.59 5.03 -0.90
C PRO A 55 14.98 4.65 0.54
N TYR A 56 16.16 4.09 0.77
CA TYR A 56 16.65 3.67 2.08
C TYR A 56 18.18 3.65 2.14
N LEU A 57 18.71 3.53 3.34
CA LEU A 57 20.13 3.37 3.65
C LEU A 57 20.32 2.06 4.42
N ASP A 58 21.17 1.19 3.92
CA ASP A 58 21.50 -0.05 4.62
C ASP A 58 22.39 0.24 5.84
N VAL A 59 22.08 -0.44 6.95
CA VAL A 59 22.84 -0.41 8.19
C VAL A 59 23.69 -1.69 8.26
N TYR A 60 24.97 -1.54 8.54
CA TYR A 60 25.92 -2.64 8.55
C TYR A 60 26.38 -2.95 9.98
N ASP A 61 26.73 -4.21 10.23
CA ASP A 61 27.27 -4.67 11.53
C ASP A 61 28.68 -4.14 11.82
N THR A 62 29.43 -3.80 10.78
CA THR A 62 30.81 -3.28 10.86
C THR A 62 31.05 -2.20 9.82
N SER A 63 32.06 -1.37 10.05
CA SER A 63 32.54 -0.35 9.09
C SER A 63 33.51 -0.90 8.04
N ASP A 64 33.82 -2.19 8.04
CA ASP A 64 34.69 -2.84 7.08
C ASP A 64 33.90 -3.33 5.86
N GLU A 65 34.03 -2.65 4.72
CA GLU A 65 33.30 -2.95 3.49
C GLU A 65 33.45 -4.39 2.97
N GLU A 66 34.60 -5.05 3.29
CA GLU A 66 34.86 -6.40 2.79
C GLU A 66 34.09 -7.49 3.57
N THR A 67 33.76 -7.20 4.83
CA THR A 67 33.14 -8.18 5.75
C THR A 67 31.76 -7.75 6.24
N ALA A 68 31.35 -6.53 5.95
CA ALA A 68 30.10 -5.94 6.41
C ALA A 68 28.87 -6.72 5.97
N GLN A 69 27.96 -6.99 6.90
CA GLN A 69 26.66 -7.58 6.64
C GLN A 69 25.57 -6.56 6.96
N VAL A 70 24.52 -6.53 6.14
CA VAL A 70 23.38 -5.66 6.37
C VAL A 70 22.55 -6.21 7.54
N VAL A 71 22.38 -5.42 8.57
CA VAL A 71 21.62 -5.76 9.79
C VAL A 71 20.30 -5.03 9.89
N GLY A 72 20.11 -3.96 9.09
CA GLY A 72 18.89 -3.19 9.06
C GLY A 72 18.86 -2.14 7.96
N ARG A 73 17.80 -1.34 7.97
CA ARG A 73 17.60 -0.23 7.02
C ARG A 73 17.05 1.00 7.72
N LEU A 74 17.51 2.16 7.25
CA LEU A 74 16.97 3.46 7.59
C LEU A 74 16.28 4.02 6.35
N TYR A 75 15.00 4.34 6.46
CA TYR A 75 14.29 5.03 5.40
C TYR A 75 14.50 6.54 5.48
N THR A 76 14.13 7.27 4.45
CA THR A 76 14.16 8.74 4.46
C THR A 76 13.41 9.27 5.68
N ASN A 77 13.97 10.27 6.35
CA ASN A 77 13.44 10.87 7.57
C ASN A 77 13.50 9.96 8.82
N THR A 78 14.36 8.95 8.81
CA THR A 78 14.63 8.19 10.03
C THR A 78 15.50 9.00 10.96
N LEU A 79 15.04 9.18 12.21
CA LEU A 79 15.82 9.76 13.28
C LEU A 79 16.74 8.69 13.87
N VAL A 80 18.01 9.00 13.99
CA VAL A 80 19.01 8.12 14.59
C VAL A 80 19.71 8.82 15.75
N ASP A 81 20.03 8.06 16.77
CA ASP A 81 20.99 8.47 17.80
C ASP A 81 22.40 8.12 17.29
N VAL A 82 23.32 9.05 17.43
CA VAL A 82 24.68 8.93 16.91
C VAL A 82 25.63 8.57 18.06
N ASP A 83 26.20 7.37 17.99
CA ASP A 83 27.15 6.91 18.98
C ASP A 83 28.58 7.37 18.66
N MET A 84 28.98 7.31 17.38
CA MET A 84 30.30 7.67 16.93
C MET A 84 30.26 8.20 15.50
N VAL A 85 30.79 9.39 15.27
CA VAL A 85 30.92 9.98 13.94
C VAL A 85 32.31 9.68 13.38
N GLY A 86 32.36 9.01 12.24
CA GLY A 86 33.58 8.80 11.47
C GLY A 86 33.56 9.57 10.14
N LYS A 87 34.65 9.54 9.41
CA LYS A 87 34.80 10.23 8.13
C LYS A 87 33.92 9.63 7.04
N GLU A 88 33.88 8.32 6.96
CA GLU A 88 33.16 7.54 5.94
C GLU A 88 31.97 6.81 6.55
N TRP A 89 32.14 6.30 7.78
CA TRP A 89 31.16 5.51 8.50
C TRP A 89 30.81 6.16 9.84
N THR A 90 29.56 6.20 10.16
CA THR A 90 29.01 6.67 11.43
C THR A 90 28.28 5.54 12.11
N LYS A 91 28.57 5.31 13.39
CA LYS A 91 27.83 4.35 14.20
C LYS A 91 26.58 5.01 14.73
N VAL A 92 25.43 4.36 14.46
CA VAL A 92 24.10 4.87 14.81
C VAL A 92 23.24 3.81 15.45
N SER A 93 22.26 4.27 16.20
CA SER A 93 21.18 3.42 16.71
C SER A 93 19.82 4.09 16.47
N SER A 94 18.81 3.31 16.07
CA SER A 94 17.46 3.80 15.85
C SER A 94 16.45 2.66 16.01
N GLY A 95 15.53 2.78 16.95
CA GLY A 95 14.62 1.69 17.30
C GLY A 95 15.38 0.46 17.79
N ASN A 96 15.19 -0.68 17.09
CA ASN A 96 15.88 -1.93 17.37
C ASN A 96 17.12 -2.15 16.48
N CYS A 97 17.42 -1.19 15.59
CA CYS A 97 18.51 -1.28 14.64
C CYS A 97 19.73 -0.50 15.16
N GLU A 98 20.87 -1.17 15.24
CA GLU A 98 22.16 -0.59 15.61
C GLU A 98 23.22 -1.04 14.62
N GLY A 99 24.10 -0.13 14.19
CA GLY A 99 25.17 -0.45 13.26
C GLY A 99 25.83 0.76 12.64
N TYR A 100 26.49 0.55 11.52
CA TYR A 100 27.26 1.53 10.79
C TYR A 100 26.55 1.94 9.49
N VAL A 101 26.54 3.22 9.22
CA VAL A 101 25.99 3.81 7.99
C VAL A 101 26.98 4.79 7.37
N GLN A 102 26.82 5.06 6.08
CA GLN A 102 27.65 6.05 5.40
C GLN A 102 27.34 7.45 5.94
N THR A 103 28.35 8.14 6.42
CA THR A 103 28.24 9.47 7.06
C THR A 103 27.61 10.51 6.13
N GLN A 104 27.87 10.41 4.82
CA GLN A 104 27.31 11.33 3.82
C GLN A 104 25.80 11.26 3.63
N CYS A 105 25.17 10.19 4.12
CA CYS A 105 23.72 9.96 4.03
C CYS A 105 22.97 10.46 5.27
N LEU A 106 23.66 11.13 6.18
CA LEU A 106 23.11 11.68 7.40
C LEU A 106 23.19 13.21 7.42
N CYS A 107 22.14 13.86 7.91
CA CYS A 107 22.17 15.26 8.32
C CYS A 107 22.31 15.34 9.82
N PHE A 108 23.18 16.22 10.30
CA PHE A 108 23.53 16.38 11.71
C PHE A 108 23.13 17.77 12.23
N GLY A 109 23.01 17.91 13.55
CA GLY A 109 22.89 19.18 14.25
C GLY A 109 21.72 20.03 13.78
N GLU A 110 21.97 21.31 13.45
CA GLU A 110 20.94 22.28 13.04
C GLU A 110 20.18 21.86 11.77
N GLU A 111 20.85 21.18 10.83
CA GLU A 111 20.19 20.68 9.61
C GLU A 111 19.21 19.55 9.95
N ALA A 112 19.58 18.65 10.85
CA ALA A 112 18.69 17.60 11.32
C ALA A 112 17.48 18.16 12.07
N GLU A 113 17.70 19.18 12.90
CA GLU A 113 16.64 19.90 13.63
C GLU A 113 15.67 20.59 12.66
N ALA A 114 16.18 21.29 11.64
CA ALA A 114 15.38 21.94 10.62
C ALA A 114 14.52 20.94 9.82
N ILE A 115 15.08 19.78 9.45
CA ILE A 115 14.35 18.70 8.78
C ILE A 115 13.26 18.14 9.70
N ALA A 116 13.60 17.87 10.97
CA ALA A 116 12.66 17.34 11.95
C ALA A 116 11.50 18.31 12.24
N GLU A 117 11.77 19.62 12.29
CA GLU A 117 10.73 20.64 12.45
C GLU A 117 9.82 20.74 11.22
N GLN A 118 10.40 20.66 10.02
CA GLN A 118 9.65 20.73 8.77
C GLN A 118 8.70 19.53 8.59
N ILE A 119 9.17 18.34 8.95
CA ILE A 119 8.40 17.08 8.83
C ILE A 119 7.41 16.94 9.98
N GLY A 120 7.75 17.47 11.14
CA GLY A 120 7.11 17.24 12.43
C GLY A 120 7.68 16.02 13.14
N THR A 121 8.01 16.19 14.41
CA THR A 121 8.67 15.15 15.22
C THR A 121 7.90 13.83 15.28
N ASP A 122 6.56 13.88 15.18
CA ASP A 122 5.68 12.70 15.19
C ASP A 122 5.74 11.90 13.88
N ASN A 123 6.31 12.46 12.82
CA ASN A 123 6.45 11.83 11.51
C ASN A 123 7.87 11.31 11.24
N LEU A 124 8.79 11.46 12.19
CA LEU A 124 10.11 10.87 12.10
C LEU A 124 10.02 9.35 12.28
N LEU A 125 10.72 8.63 11.44
CA LEU A 125 10.72 7.17 11.44
C LEU A 125 11.80 6.63 12.38
N ALA A 126 11.64 5.38 12.81
CA ALA A 126 12.70 4.58 13.43
C ALA A 126 13.34 3.67 12.39
N GLY A 127 14.57 3.21 12.65
CA GLY A 127 15.23 2.19 11.85
C GLY A 127 14.58 0.82 12.04
N TYR A 128 14.66 -0.01 11.01
CA TYR A 128 14.15 -1.36 11.02
C TYR A 128 15.29 -2.36 10.88
N THR A 129 15.25 -3.42 11.65
CA THR A 129 16.12 -4.58 11.45
C THR A 129 15.69 -5.38 10.22
N ILE A 130 16.58 -6.19 9.65
CA ILE A 130 16.24 -7.08 8.51
C ILE A 130 15.06 -7.99 8.85
N ALA A 131 15.03 -8.54 10.06
CA ALA A 131 13.91 -9.40 10.49
C ALA A 131 12.55 -8.67 10.54
N GLU A 132 12.55 -7.40 10.96
CA GLU A 132 11.34 -6.57 10.96
C GLU A 132 10.89 -6.25 9.53
N ILE A 133 11.83 -5.99 8.61
CA ILE A 133 11.55 -5.74 7.20
C ILE A 133 10.94 -6.98 6.55
N GLU A 134 11.56 -8.15 6.74
CA GLU A 134 11.05 -9.43 6.22
C GLU A 134 9.65 -9.74 6.75
N ALA A 135 9.37 -9.43 8.02
CA ALA A 135 8.06 -9.62 8.61
C ALA A 135 7.00 -8.68 7.99
N ILE A 136 7.35 -7.41 7.74
CA ILE A 136 6.48 -6.43 7.10
C ILE A 136 6.20 -6.86 5.64
N GLU A 137 7.23 -7.21 4.88
CA GLU A 137 7.10 -7.66 3.50
C GLU A 137 6.22 -8.93 3.40
N ALA A 138 6.39 -9.87 4.33
CA ALA A 138 5.56 -11.08 4.38
C ALA A 138 4.09 -10.78 4.71
N GLU A 139 3.82 -9.81 5.61
CA GLU A 139 2.46 -9.38 5.94
C GLU A 139 1.81 -8.67 4.76
N GLU A 140 2.53 -7.78 4.07
CA GLU A 140 2.03 -7.09 2.87
C GLU A 140 1.74 -8.08 1.73
N GLU A 141 2.60 -9.06 1.51
CA GLU A 141 2.36 -10.11 0.52
C GLU A 141 1.14 -10.96 0.88
N ALA A 142 0.99 -11.35 2.13
CA ALA A 142 -0.18 -12.10 2.60
C ALA A 142 -1.47 -11.29 2.44
N ALA A 143 -1.44 -9.98 2.75
CA ALA A 143 -2.57 -9.09 2.56
C ALA A 143 -2.95 -8.94 1.08
N ARG A 144 -1.96 -8.81 0.19
CA ARG A 144 -2.18 -8.74 -1.26
C ARG A 144 -2.82 -10.02 -1.80
N LEU A 145 -2.30 -11.19 -1.39
CA LEU A 145 -2.85 -12.49 -1.81
C LEU A 145 -4.28 -12.70 -1.27
N ALA A 146 -4.56 -12.27 -0.04
CA ALA A 146 -5.89 -12.33 0.53
C ALA A 146 -6.89 -11.43 -0.21
N GLU A 147 -6.47 -10.23 -0.61
CA GLU A 147 -7.29 -9.32 -1.39
C GLU A 147 -7.57 -9.87 -2.80
N GLU A 148 -6.57 -10.43 -3.47
CA GLU A 148 -6.72 -11.07 -4.78
C GLU A 148 -7.70 -12.26 -4.71
N ALA A 149 -7.57 -13.12 -3.70
CA ALA A 149 -8.48 -14.24 -3.48
C ALA A 149 -9.92 -13.77 -3.20
N ARG A 150 -10.09 -12.65 -2.48
CA ARG A 150 -11.39 -12.04 -2.22
C ARG A 150 -12.04 -11.56 -3.51
N LEU A 151 -11.29 -10.83 -4.35
CA LEU A 151 -11.79 -10.34 -5.63
C LEU A 151 -12.14 -11.47 -6.60
N GLU A 152 -11.34 -12.55 -6.61
CA GLU A 152 -11.62 -13.72 -7.43
C GLU A 152 -12.91 -14.44 -6.96
N ALA A 153 -13.07 -14.61 -5.65
CA ALA A 153 -14.28 -15.22 -5.08
C ALA A 153 -15.54 -14.37 -5.35
N GLU A 154 -15.43 -13.05 -5.29
CA GLU A 154 -16.52 -12.12 -5.63
C GLU A 154 -16.91 -12.24 -7.11
N ALA A 155 -15.92 -12.27 -8.01
CA ALA A 155 -16.14 -12.45 -9.44
C ALA A 155 -16.75 -13.82 -9.78
N GLU A 156 -16.35 -14.88 -9.07
CA GLU A 156 -16.95 -16.23 -9.23
C GLU A 156 -18.40 -16.23 -8.73
N ALA A 157 -18.68 -15.61 -7.59
CA ALA A 157 -20.03 -15.49 -7.06
C ALA A 157 -20.96 -14.72 -8.01
N GLU A 158 -20.48 -13.64 -8.62
CA GLU A 158 -21.23 -12.88 -9.62
C GLU A 158 -21.54 -13.71 -10.87
N ARG A 159 -20.54 -14.45 -11.39
CA ARG A 159 -20.74 -15.38 -12.51
C ARG A 159 -21.76 -16.49 -12.19
N ALA A 160 -21.67 -17.03 -10.98
CA ALA A 160 -22.62 -18.06 -10.52
C ALA A 160 -24.04 -17.51 -10.37
N ALA A 161 -24.19 -16.29 -9.86
CA ALA A 161 -25.49 -15.60 -9.75
C ALA A 161 -26.09 -15.33 -11.14
N ALA A 162 -25.29 -14.82 -12.08
CA ALA A 162 -25.72 -14.59 -13.46
C ALA A 162 -26.15 -15.90 -14.17
N ALA A 163 -25.39 -16.99 -13.98
CA ALA A 163 -25.74 -18.29 -14.53
C ALA A 163 -27.04 -18.87 -13.92
N ALA A 164 -27.24 -18.67 -12.62
CA ALA A 164 -28.48 -19.10 -11.94
C ALA A 164 -29.70 -18.32 -12.42
N GLU A 165 -29.52 -17.01 -12.66
CA GLU A 165 -30.60 -16.17 -13.21
C GLU A 165 -30.97 -16.59 -14.64
N GLU A 166 -29.98 -16.83 -15.49
CA GLU A 166 -30.19 -17.32 -16.85
C GLU A 166 -30.89 -18.69 -16.85
N ALA A 167 -30.50 -19.63 -15.97
CA ALA A 167 -31.17 -20.93 -15.84
C ALA A 167 -32.61 -20.78 -15.35
N ARG A 168 -32.89 -19.80 -14.45
CA ARG A 168 -34.25 -19.46 -14.02
C ARG A 168 -35.08 -18.93 -15.18
N ARG A 169 -34.49 -18.02 -15.95
CA ARG A 169 -35.12 -17.44 -17.17
C ARG A 169 -35.54 -18.54 -18.18
N GLN A 170 -34.61 -19.45 -18.48
CA GLN A 170 -34.87 -20.55 -19.40
C GLN A 170 -35.98 -21.50 -18.90
N LYS A 171 -36.03 -21.77 -17.59
CA LYS A 171 -37.14 -22.57 -17.00
C LYS A 171 -38.50 -21.90 -17.13
N ILE A 172 -38.55 -20.58 -16.93
CA ILE A 172 -39.80 -19.82 -17.09
C ILE A 172 -40.27 -19.89 -18.54
N ILE A 173 -39.38 -19.68 -19.51
CA ILE A 173 -39.69 -19.79 -20.94
C ILE A 173 -40.18 -21.19 -21.28
N ALA A 174 -39.47 -22.24 -20.88
CA ALA A 174 -39.85 -23.62 -21.13
C ALA A 174 -41.22 -24.02 -20.53
N ASN A 175 -41.53 -23.56 -19.30
CA ASN A 175 -42.80 -23.80 -18.66
C ASN A 175 -43.96 -23.03 -19.33
N THR A 176 -43.67 -21.82 -19.83
CA THR A 176 -44.67 -21.00 -20.54
C THR A 176 -45.04 -21.64 -21.88
N ILE A 177 -44.05 -22.23 -22.58
CA ILE A 177 -44.27 -22.91 -23.87
C ILE A 177 -44.94 -24.30 -23.69
N SER A 178 -44.60 -25.04 -22.61
CA SER A 178 -45.08 -26.41 -22.39
C SER A 178 -46.50 -26.49 -21.80
N GLY A 179 -47.02 -25.40 -21.25
CA GLY A 179 -48.27 -25.39 -20.48
C GLY A 179 -49.55 -25.04 -21.25
N THR A 180 -49.46 -24.76 -22.53
CA THR A 180 -50.64 -24.31 -23.30
C THR A 180 -50.79 -25.05 -24.62
N ASP A 181 -51.86 -25.74 -24.74
CA ASP A 181 -52.45 -26.22 -26.02
C ASP A 181 -53.01 -24.98 -26.78
N ILE A 182 -52.21 -23.92 -26.86
CA ILE A 182 -52.56 -22.68 -27.56
C ILE A 182 -52.11 -22.85 -29.00
N THR A 183 -53.03 -22.89 -29.91
CA THR A 183 -52.78 -22.68 -31.35
C THR A 183 -52.10 -21.34 -31.50
N TYR A 184 -50.78 -21.33 -31.52
CA TYR A 184 -49.97 -20.16 -31.71
C TYR A 184 -50.21 -19.61 -33.12
N ASN A 185 -50.92 -18.48 -33.22
CA ASN A 185 -51.03 -17.75 -34.44
C ASN A 185 -50.08 -16.55 -34.38
N PRO A 186 -48.84 -16.68 -34.94
CA PRO A 186 -47.82 -15.66 -34.80
C PRO A 186 -48.17 -14.44 -35.67
N THR A 187 -48.93 -13.55 -35.14
CA THR A 187 -49.19 -12.25 -35.76
C THR A 187 -48.13 -11.22 -35.37
N MET A 188 -47.27 -11.53 -34.42
CA MET A 188 -46.25 -10.66 -33.92
C MET A 188 -44.94 -11.44 -33.63
N SER A 189 -43.83 -10.90 -34.14
CA SER A 189 -42.49 -11.43 -33.79
C SER A 189 -42.05 -10.76 -32.46
N VAL A 190 -41.88 -11.56 -31.43
CA VAL A 190 -41.46 -11.11 -30.09
C VAL A 190 -40.08 -11.71 -29.83
N SER A 191 -39.15 -10.91 -29.41
CA SER A 191 -37.86 -11.38 -28.99
C SER A 191 -37.90 -11.99 -27.59
N ASP A 192 -36.87 -12.78 -27.23
CA ASP A 192 -36.74 -13.32 -25.87
C ASP A 192 -36.67 -12.19 -24.82
N ASP A 193 -36.11 -11.05 -25.16
CA ASP A 193 -36.01 -9.88 -24.27
C ASP A 193 -37.40 -9.25 -24.05
N ASP A 194 -38.24 -9.18 -25.08
CA ASP A 194 -39.61 -8.71 -24.96
C ASP A 194 -40.45 -9.64 -24.06
N ILE A 195 -40.30 -10.97 -24.22
CA ILE A 195 -40.94 -11.94 -23.35
C ILE A 195 -40.50 -11.78 -21.89
N TRP A 196 -39.22 -11.62 -21.67
CA TRP A 196 -38.67 -11.36 -20.33
C TRP A 196 -39.24 -10.10 -19.72
N LEU A 197 -39.22 -9.00 -20.44
CA LEU A 197 -39.75 -7.71 -19.99
C LEU A 197 -41.25 -7.84 -19.65
N MET A 198 -42.00 -8.51 -20.49
CA MET A 198 -43.43 -8.76 -20.26
C MET A 198 -43.66 -9.61 -19.01
N ALA A 199 -42.83 -10.64 -18.81
CA ALA A 199 -42.90 -11.47 -17.60
C ALA A 199 -42.61 -10.69 -16.32
N CYS A 200 -41.63 -9.76 -16.37
CA CYS A 200 -41.31 -8.89 -15.26
C CYS A 200 -42.47 -7.92 -14.94
N ILE A 201 -43.11 -7.33 -15.96
CA ILE A 201 -44.24 -6.46 -15.77
C ILE A 201 -45.43 -7.20 -15.17
N ILE A 202 -45.74 -8.41 -15.69
CA ILE A 202 -46.80 -9.24 -15.16
C ILE A 202 -46.56 -9.65 -13.70
N ASP A 203 -45.31 -9.99 -13.37
CA ASP A 203 -44.96 -10.34 -12.01
C ASP A 203 -45.05 -9.12 -11.06
N TRP A 204 -44.70 -7.96 -11.51
CA TRP A 204 -44.83 -6.71 -10.75
C TRP A 204 -46.30 -6.33 -10.52
N GLU A 205 -47.12 -6.36 -11.55
CA GLU A 205 -48.52 -5.93 -11.50
C GLU A 205 -49.48 -6.96 -10.91
N ALA A 206 -49.18 -8.25 -11.09
CA ALA A 206 -50.06 -9.34 -10.74
C ALA A 206 -49.40 -10.46 -9.92
N ALA A 207 -48.31 -10.17 -9.14
CA ALA A 207 -47.55 -11.17 -8.41
C ALA A 207 -48.38 -12.12 -7.53
N TYR A 208 -49.42 -11.61 -6.91
CA TYR A 208 -50.34 -12.34 -6.01
C TYR A 208 -51.64 -12.77 -6.66
N GLN A 209 -51.82 -12.50 -7.94
CA GLN A 209 -53.02 -12.88 -8.64
C GLN A 209 -52.98 -14.34 -9.17
N PRO A 210 -54.13 -15.03 -9.24
CA PRO A 210 -54.18 -16.30 -9.92
C PRO A 210 -53.87 -16.16 -11.42
N TYR A 211 -53.63 -17.26 -12.11
CA TYR A 211 -53.21 -17.30 -13.52
C TYR A 211 -54.09 -16.42 -14.43
N ALA A 212 -55.42 -16.43 -14.20
CA ALA A 212 -56.35 -15.61 -14.97
C ALA A 212 -56.07 -14.11 -14.83
N GLY A 213 -55.69 -13.62 -13.65
CA GLY A 213 -55.29 -12.24 -13.43
C GLY A 213 -53.97 -11.89 -14.14
N LYS A 214 -53.01 -12.77 -14.12
CA LYS A 214 -51.75 -12.62 -14.85
C LYS A 214 -51.97 -12.58 -16.36
N LEU A 215 -52.84 -13.41 -16.88
CA LEU A 215 -53.21 -13.44 -18.30
C LEU A 215 -53.94 -12.16 -18.72
N ALA A 216 -54.77 -11.55 -17.85
CA ALA A 216 -55.43 -10.27 -18.12
C ALA A 216 -54.43 -9.14 -18.26
N VAL A 217 -53.38 -9.07 -17.39
CA VAL A 217 -52.30 -8.09 -17.51
C VAL A 217 -51.51 -8.33 -18.79
N ALA A 218 -51.17 -9.56 -19.14
CA ALA A 218 -50.48 -9.87 -20.40
C ALA A 218 -51.27 -9.40 -21.63
N ASN A 219 -52.58 -9.59 -21.64
CA ASN A 219 -53.46 -9.15 -22.73
C ASN A 219 -53.52 -7.61 -22.86
N VAL A 220 -53.44 -6.87 -21.75
CA VAL A 220 -53.41 -5.37 -21.79
C VAL A 220 -52.07 -4.90 -22.38
N ILE A 221 -50.97 -5.61 -22.10
CA ILE A 221 -49.66 -5.25 -22.64
C ILE A 221 -49.58 -5.48 -24.16
N LEU A 222 -50.27 -6.49 -24.67
CA LEU A 222 -50.22 -6.92 -26.06
C LEU A 222 -51.25 -6.21 -26.97
N ASN A 223 -52.21 -5.49 -26.42
CA ASN A 223 -53.20 -4.71 -27.14
C ASN A 223 -52.93 -3.22 -27.12
#